data_3b0191738c843bee228c564ac3713154
#
_entry.id   3b0191738c843bee228c564ac3713154
#
_cell.length_a   1.000
_cell.length_b   1.000
_cell.length_c   1.000
_cell.angle_alpha   90.00
_cell.angle_beta   90.00
_cell.angle_gamma   90.00
#
_symmetry.space_group_name_H-M   'P 1'
#
loop_
_entity.id
_entity.type
_entity.pdbx_description
1 polymer ?
#
loop_
_entity_poly.entity_id
_entity_poly.type
_entity_poly.pdbx_seq_one_letter_code
_entity_poly.pdbx_strand_id
1 'polypeptide(L)'
;KFWFTPVIAHVMITTPFVVRIILPALRSIDPSYDECARTLGISRAKRFWTIKIPLLRGSIIVSSIFILAMSMGEFGASWVVTRNSDWTTLPIMIDSIRSIPYNNPLTTPAANAVSSTLMIIALILFVSTEKFRPRKEGGMF
;
A
#
# COMPACT_ATOMS: atom_id res chain seq x y z
N LYS A 1 -1.12 -26.24 -0.04
CA LYS A 1 -1.73 -25.00 -0.50
C LYS A 1 -0.90 -23.83 -0.02
N PHE A 2 -0.47 -22.96 -0.93
CA PHE A 2 0.48 -21.89 -0.61
C PHE A 2 -0.30 -20.67 -0.08
N TRP A 3 -0.19 -20.40 1.21
CA TRP A 3 -0.83 -19.27 1.89
C TRP A 3 -0.29 -17.90 1.42
N PHE A 4 0.90 -17.87 0.82
CA PHE A 4 1.54 -16.64 0.34
C PHE A 4 1.15 -16.23 -1.09
N THR A 5 0.35 -17.04 -1.81
CA THR A 5 -0.07 -16.71 -3.18
C THR A 5 -0.81 -15.36 -3.30
N PRO A 6 -1.77 -15.04 -2.41
CA PRO A 6 -2.39 -13.71 -2.41
C PRO A 6 -1.39 -12.58 -2.18
N VAL A 7 -0.39 -12.80 -1.32
CA VAL A 7 0.66 -11.81 -1.03
C VAL A 7 1.47 -11.49 -2.30
N ILE A 8 1.87 -12.50 -3.06
CA ILE A 8 2.59 -12.31 -4.32
C ILE A 8 1.73 -11.50 -5.31
N ALA A 9 0.46 -11.84 -5.45
CA ALA A 9 -0.46 -11.13 -6.33
C ALA A 9 -0.58 -9.64 -5.94
N HIS A 10 -0.75 -9.35 -4.66
CA HIS A 10 -0.80 -7.98 -4.15
C HIS A 10 0.50 -7.22 -4.37
N VAL A 11 1.66 -7.85 -4.13
CA VAL A 11 2.98 -7.25 -4.41
C VAL A 11 3.12 -6.91 -5.89
N MET A 12 2.73 -7.80 -6.80
CA MET A 12 2.82 -7.55 -8.24
C MET A 12 1.97 -6.36 -8.67
N ILE A 13 0.74 -6.26 -8.18
CA ILE A 13 -0.17 -5.16 -8.52
C ILE A 13 0.27 -3.84 -7.91
N THR A 14 0.77 -3.85 -6.67
CA THR A 14 1.12 -2.62 -5.95
C THR A 14 2.50 -2.07 -6.30
N THR A 15 3.42 -2.91 -6.78
CA THR A 15 4.80 -2.50 -7.13
C THR A 15 4.88 -1.27 -8.05
N PRO A 16 4.13 -1.18 -9.19
CA PRO A 16 4.21 -0.01 -10.04
C PRO A 16 3.79 1.29 -9.34
N PHE A 17 2.87 1.22 -8.40
CA PHE A 17 2.44 2.39 -7.63
C PHE A 17 3.50 2.83 -6.62
N VAL A 18 4.18 1.87 -5.97
CA VAL A 18 5.33 2.16 -5.09
C VAL A 18 6.41 2.91 -5.87
N VAL A 19 6.78 2.36 -7.02
CA VAL A 19 7.81 2.97 -7.88
C VAL A 19 7.40 4.38 -8.30
N ARG A 20 6.13 4.59 -8.67
CA ARG A 20 5.59 5.89 -9.07
C ARG A 20 5.64 6.94 -7.96
N ILE A 21 5.52 6.53 -6.70
CA ILE A 21 5.58 7.44 -5.55
C ILE A 21 7.03 7.69 -5.10
N ILE A 22 7.83 6.63 -5.00
CA ILE A 22 9.18 6.73 -4.42
C ILE A 22 10.20 7.25 -5.42
N LEU A 23 10.09 6.92 -6.71
CA LEU A 23 11.09 7.31 -7.69
C LEU A 23 11.22 8.83 -7.87
N PRO A 24 10.15 9.63 -7.97
CA PRO A 24 10.26 11.09 -8.01
C PRO A 24 10.88 11.65 -6.72
N ALA A 25 10.50 11.12 -5.57
CA ALA A 25 11.06 11.53 -4.30
C ALA A 25 12.56 11.21 -4.19
N LEU A 26 12.99 10.07 -4.70
CA LEU A 26 14.41 9.70 -4.77
C LEU A 26 15.19 10.62 -5.71
N ARG A 27 14.60 11.01 -6.84
CA ARG A 27 15.22 11.93 -7.82
C ARG A 27 15.28 13.37 -7.34
N SER A 28 14.44 13.75 -6.39
CA SER A 28 14.45 15.11 -5.81
C SER A 28 15.51 15.30 -4.71
N ILE A 29 16.19 14.24 -4.30
CA ILE A 29 17.29 14.35 -3.33
C ILE A 29 18.49 15.00 -4.05
N ASP A 30 18.98 16.10 -3.47
CA ASP A 30 20.14 16.82 -4.00
C ASP A 30 21.38 15.90 -4.05
N PRO A 31 22.05 15.77 -5.20
CA PRO A 31 23.26 14.97 -5.36
C PRO A 31 24.40 15.33 -4.38
N SER A 32 24.44 16.59 -3.93
CA SER A 32 25.44 17.09 -2.99
C SER A 32 25.53 16.27 -1.70
N TYR A 33 24.40 15.75 -1.20
CA TYR A 33 24.41 14.86 -0.03
C TYR A 33 25.24 13.58 -0.26
N ASP A 34 25.12 13.00 -1.46
CA ASP A 34 25.88 11.79 -1.80
C ASP A 34 27.36 12.09 -2.05
N GLU A 35 27.66 13.23 -2.64
CA GLU A 35 29.03 13.70 -2.91
C GLU A 35 29.78 14.01 -1.60
N CYS A 36 29.19 14.81 -0.72
CA CYS A 36 29.78 15.10 0.59
C CYS A 36 30.02 13.82 1.42
N ALA A 37 29.07 12.89 1.39
CA ALA A 37 29.25 11.64 2.10
C ALA A 37 30.33 10.74 1.49
N ARG A 38 30.58 10.85 0.18
CA ARG A 38 31.68 10.15 -0.50
C ARG A 38 33.05 10.73 -0.10
N THR A 39 33.16 12.03 -0.04
CA THR A 39 34.42 12.69 0.38
C THR A 39 34.78 12.33 1.82
N LEU A 40 33.78 12.10 2.68
CA LEU A 40 33.96 11.61 4.05
C LEU A 40 34.24 10.10 4.14
N GLY A 41 34.39 9.41 3.02
CA GLY A 41 34.70 7.97 2.99
C GLY A 41 33.56 7.06 3.43
N ILE A 42 32.31 7.57 3.48
CA ILE A 42 31.15 6.76 3.88
C ILE A 42 30.81 5.76 2.78
N SER A 43 30.74 4.46 3.12
CA SER A 43 30.43 3.40 2.18
C SER A 43 29.03 3.56 1.57
N ARG A 44 28.82 3.02 0.34
CA ARG A 44 27.53 3.12 -0.39
C ARG A 44 26.35 2.58 0.42
N ALA A 45 26.51 1.43 1.09
CA ALA A 45 25.46 0.86 1.92
C ALA A 45 25.10 1.76 3.11
N LYS A 46 26.12 2.29 3.81
CA LYS A 46 25.90 3.21 4.93
C LYS A 46 25.21 4.50 4.49
N ARG A 47 25.59 5.09 3.35
CA ARG A 47 24.91 6.28 2.78
C ARG A 47 23.44 6.01 2.46
N PHE A 48 23.14 4.83 1.92
CA PHE A 48 21.75 4.45 1.64
C PHE A 48 20.91 4.46 2.90
N TRP A 49 21.34 3.81 3.96
CA TRP A 49 20.58 3.68 5.21
C TRP A 49 20.56 4.95 6.07
N THR A 50 21.68 5.72 6.11
CA THR A 50 21.79 6.88 6.99
C THR A 50 21.37 8.20 6.35
N ILE A 51 21.35 8.29 5.02
CA ILE A 51 21.02 9.53 4.30
C ILE A 51 19.73 9.34 3.47
N LYS A 52 19.74 8.38 2.52
CA LYS A 52 18.63 8.27 1.56
C LYS A 52 17.34 7.81 2.22
N ILE A 53 17.37 6.78 3.04
CA ILE A 53 16.17 6.27 3.73
C ILE A 53 15.52 7.31 4.65
N PRO A 54 16.25 8.02 5.53
CA PRO A 54 15.68 9.10 6.34
C PRO A 54 15.07 10.24 5.52
N LEU A 55 15.70 10.64 4.41
CA LEU A 55 15.16 11.68 3.52
C LEU A 55 13.88 11.21 2.81
N LEU A 56 13.77 9.92 2.51
CA LEU A 56 12.61 9.32 1.85
C LEU A 56 11.49 8.90 2.80
N ARG A 57 11.68 9.02 4.12
CA ARG A 57 10.72 8.49 5.13
C ARG A 57 9.28 8.92 4.88
N GLY A 58 9.05 10.19 4.51
CA GLY A 58 7.71 10.70 4.22
C GLY A 58 7.08 9.98 3.03
N SER A 59 7.82 9.84 1.93
CA SER A 59 7.35 9.15 0.73
C SER A 59 7.15 7.65 0.97
N ILE A 60 7.98 7.02 1.81
CA ILE A 60 7.84 5.63 2.21
C ILE A 60 6.55 5.45 3.01
N ILE A 61 6.28 6.30 4.01
CA ILE A 61 5.05 6.24 4.81
C ILE A 61 3.82 6.42 3.91
N VAL A 62 3.80 7.45 3.06
CA VAL A 62 2.67 7.71 2.15
C VAL A 62 2.45 6.53 1.21
N SER A 63 3.50 5.99 0.59
CA SER A 63 3.37 4.82 -0.29
C SER A 63 2.87 3.59 0.45
N SER A 64 3.33 3.35 1.67
CA SER A 64 2.89 2.22 2.49
C SER A 64 1.41 2.31 2.84
N ILE A 65 0.93 3.47 3.27
CA ILE A 65 -0.50 3.68 3.59
C ILE A 65 -1.35 3.53 2.32
N PHE A 66 -0.89 4.09 1.19
CA PHE A 66 -1.58 3.97 -0.09
C PHE A 66 -1.70 2.52 -0.55
N ILE A 67 -0.62 1.73 -0.44
CA ILE A 67 -0.60 0.31 -0.78
C ILE A 67 -1.55 -0.48 0.12
N LEU A 68 -1.56 -0.20 1.43
CA LEU A 68 -2.48 -0.84 2.37
C LEU A 68 -3.93 -0.58 1.96
N ALA A 69 -4.29 0.67 1.69
CA ALA A 69 -5.64 1.02 1.26
C ALA A 69 -6.02 0.33 -0.06
N MET A 70 -5.11 0.30 -1.03
CA MET A 70 -5.31 -0.35 -2.32
C MET A 70 -5.43 -1.88 -2.17
N SER A 71 -4.59 -2.48 -1.34
CA SER A 71 -4.59 -3.92 -1.08
C SER A 71 -5.88 -4.39 -0.40
N MET A 72 -6.47 -3.56 0.47
CA MET A 72 -7.74 -3.89 1.14
C MET A 72 -8.93 -3.94 0.17
N GLY A 73 -8.89 -3.17 -0.92
CA GLY A 73 -9.95 -3.15 -1.94
C GLY A 73 -9.71 -4.11 -3.12
N GLU A 74 -8.57 -4.81 -3.11
CA GLU A 74 -8.19 -5.65 -4.24
C GLU A 74 -9.01 -6.96 -4.24
N PHE A 75 -9.83 -7.13 -5.27
CA PHE A 75 -10.69 -8.30 -5.50
C PHE A 75 -10.18 -9.18 -6.62
N GLY A 76 -9.80 -8.59 -7.76
CA GLY A 76 -9.58 -9.30 -9.00
C GLY A 76 -8.47 -10.33 -8.95
N ALA A 77 -7.27 -9.91 -8.58
CA ALA A 77 -6.13 -10.83 -8.47
C ALA A 77 -6.31 -11.82 -7.33
N SER A 78 -6.85 -11.35 -6.20
CA SER A 78 -7.18 -12.22 -5.08
C SER A 78 -8.15 -13.32 -5.50
N TRP A 79 -9.21 -13.00 -6.24
CA TRP A 79 -10.18 -13.98 -6.72
C TRP A 79 -9.54 -15.06 -7.62
N VAL A 80 -8.67 -14.64 -8.55
CA VAL A 80 -7.97 -15.58 -9.45
C VAL A 80 -7.08 -16.56 -8.68
N VAL A 81 -6.30 -16.06 -7.71
CA VAL A 81 -5.31 -16.90 -7.01
C VAL A 81 -5.88 -17.67 -5.83
N THR A 82 -7.02 -17.24 -5.24
CA THR A 82 -7.60 -17.90 -4.06
C THR A 82 -8.77 -18.84 -4.41
N ARG A 83 -9.22 -18.86 -5.67
CA ARG A 83 -10.40 -19.64 -6.12
C ARG A 83 -10.43 -21.10 -5.64
N ASN A 84 -9.26 -21.73 -5.47
CA ASN A 84 -9.14 -23.12 -5.03
C ASN A 84 -8.38 -23.24 -3.70
N SER A 85 -8.33 -22.17 -2.88
CA SER A 85 -7.62 -22.16 -1.61
C SER A 85 -8.60 -22.07 -0.44
N ASP A 86 -8.12 -22.48 0.74
CA ASP A 86 -8.88 -22.35 2.00
C ASP A 86 -8.78 -20.92 2.57
N TRP A 87 -8.01 -20.05 1.91
CA TRP A 87 -7.78 -18.66 2.30
C TRP A 87 -8.60 -17.74 1.41
N THR A 88 -9.26 -16.77 2.03
CA THR A 88 -10.03 -15.75 1.32
C THR A 88 -9.68 -14.37 1.83
N THR A 89 -9.79 -13.36 0.97
CA THR A 89 -9.66 -11.95 1.34
C THR A 89 -11.03 -11.37 1.68
N LEU A 90 -11.06 -10.25 2.42
CA LEU A 90 -12.32 -9.61 2.80
C LEU A 90 -13.23 -9.28 1.61
N PRO A 91 -12.74 -8.72 0.48
CA PRO A 91 -13.58 -8.51 -0.70
C PRO A 91 -14.22 -9.78 -1.27
N ILE A 92 -13.47 -10.89 -1.30
CA ILE A 92 -13.98 -12.19 -1.77
C ILE A 92 -15.01 -12.75 -0.78
N MET A 93 -14.77 -12.57 0.52
CA MET A 93 -15.73 -12.98 1.54
C MET A 93 -17.06 -12.23 1.39
N ILE A 94 -17.04 -10.93 1.10
CA ILE A 94 -18.25 -10.14 0.83
C ILE A 94 -19.00 -10.70 -0.38
N ASP A 95 -18.29 -11.01 -1.46
CA ASP A 95 -18.87 -11.60 -2.68
C ASP A 95 -19.50 -12.97 -2.39
N SER A 96 -18.79 -13.82 -1.64
CA SER A 96 -19.31 -15.14 -1.26
C SER A 96 -20.58 -15.07 -0.40
N ILE A 97 -20.63 -14.13 0.56
CA ILE A 97 -21.83 -13.91 1.38
C ILE A 97 -23.01 -13.43 0.51
N ARG A 98 -22.77 -12.54 -0.44
CA ARG A 98 -23.79 -12.03 -1.35
C ARG A 98 -24.28 -13.09 -2.35
N SER A 99 -23.46 -14.05 -2.68
CA SER A 99 -23.78 -15.15 -3.60
C SER A 99 -24.66 -16.23 -2.95
N ILE A 100 -24.87 -16.21 -1.62
CA ILE A 100 -25.76 -17.13 -0.92
C ILE A 100 -27.21 -16.77 -1.30
N PRO A 101 -28.04 -17.76 -1.73
CA PRO A 101 -29.43 -17.51 -2.08
C PRO A 101 -30.22 -16.80 -0.98
N TYR A 102 -31.15 -15.95 -1.36
CA TYR A 102 -31.91 -14.98 -0.55
C TYR A 102 -32.72 -15.54 0.64
N ASN A 103 -32.62 -16.83 0.89
CA ASN A 103 -33.36 -17.51 1.98
C ASN A 103 -32.84 -17.28 3.39
N ASN A 104 -31.69 -16.54 3.55
CA ASN A 104 -31.19 -16.23 4.86
C ASN A 104 -31.24 -14.71 5.10
N PRO A 105 -32.09 -14.21 6.02
CA PRO A 105 -32.29 -12.79 6.25
C PRO A 105 -31.01 -12.07 6.81
N LEU A 106 -30.02 -12.82 7.25
CA LEU A 106 -28.78 -12.27 7.83
C LEU A 106 -27.66 -12.05 6.80
N THR A 107 -27.75 -12.60 5.58
CA THR A 107 -26.68 -12.51 4.59
C THR A 107 -26.44 -11.08 4.11
N THR A 108 -27.49 -10.35 3.76
CA THR A 108 -27.38 -8.96 3.29
C THR A 108 -26.88 -8.01 4.37
N PRO A 109 -27.42 -8.02 5.61
CA PRO A 109 -26.86 -7.22 6.71
C PRO A 109 -25.41 -7.55 7.03
N ALA A 110 -25.02 -8.83 7.02
CA ALA A 110 -23.64 -9.25 7.28
C ALA A 110 -22.66 -8.73 6.19
N ALA A 111 -23.01 -8.89 4.91
CA ALA A 111 -22.20 -8.36 3.81
C ALA A 111 -22.06 -6.84 3.88
N ASN A 112 -23.15 -6.13 4.21
CA ASN A 112 -23.14 -4.69 4.35
C ASN A 112 -22.29 -4.23 5.54
N ALA A 113 -22.32 -4.92 6.69
CA ALA A 113 -21.51 -4.64 7.85
C ALA A 113 -20.01 -4.78 7.54
N VAL A 114 -19.61 -5.87 6.89
CA VAL A 114 -18.21 -6.08 6.48
C VAL A 114 -17.78 -5.03 5.46
N SER A 115 -18.61 -4.72 4.47
CA SER A 115 -18.32 -3.69 3.45
C SER A 115 -18.16 -2.30 4.08
N SER A 116 -19.04 -1.92 5.01
CA SER A 116 -18.97 -0.64 5.72
C SER A 116 -17.71 -0.53 6.57
N THR A 117 -17.35 -1.60 7.27
CA THR A 117 -16.12 -1.65 8.06
C THR A 117 -14.89 -1.46 7.18
N LEU A 118 -14.84 -2.14 6.04
CA LEU A 118 -13.73 -2.03 5.09
C LEU A 118 -13.64 -0.62 4.51
N MET A 119 -14.78 -0.01 4.18
CA MET A 119 -14.84 1.37 3.69
C MET A 119 -14.35 2.38 4.74
N ILE A 120 -14.73 2.22 6.01
CA ILE A 120 -14.27 3.10 7.10
C ILE A 120 -12.75 2.97 7.28
N ILE A 121 -12.22 1.75 7.29
CA ILE A 121 -10.76 1.54 7.41
C ILE A 121 -10.03 2.17 6.21
N ALA A 122 -10.50 1.95 4.99
CA ALA A 122 -9.91 2.54 3.79
C ALA A 122 -9.93 4.08 3.83
N LEU A 123 -11.04 4.67 4.32
CA LEU A 123 -11.17 6.11 4.48
C LEU A 123 -10.16 6.65 5.52
N ILE A 124 -10.02 5.99 6.66
CA ILE A 124 -9.04 6.36 7.70
C ILE A 124 -7.62 6.30 7.14
N LEU A 125 -7.28 5.24 6.40
CA LEU A 125 -5.98 5.11 5.74
C LEU A 125 -5.77 6.23 4.72
N PHE A 126 -6.77 6.53 3.89
CA PHE A 126 -6.69 7.59 2.89
C PHE A 126 -6.47 8.97 3.52
N VAL A 127 -7.26 9.33 4.53
CA VAL A 127 -7.09 10.59 5.27
C VAL A 127 -5.73 10.67 5.95
N SER A 128 -5.21 9.53 6.44
CA SER A 128 -3.87 9.46 7.02
C SER A 128 -2.77 9.79 6.01
N THR A 129 -2.95 9.50 4.71
CA THR A 129 -1.96 9.86 3.68
C THR A 129 -1.74 11.36 3.58
N GLU A 130 -2.82 12.15 3.72
CA GLU A 130 -2.73 13.62 3.65
C GLU A 130 -1.90 14.19 4.81
N LYS A 131 -2.02 13.61 6.00
CA LYS A 131 -1.25 14.04 7.18
C LYS A 131 0.26 13.80 7.04
N PHE A 132 0.65 12.73 6.34
CA PHE A 132 2.05 12.34 6.15
C PHE A 132 2.61 12.79 4.79
N ARG A 133 1.79 13.42 3.95
CA ARG A 133 2.24 13.94 2.66
C ARG A 133 3.32 14.99 2.91
N PRO A 134 4.54 14.84 2.35
CA PRO A 134 5.57 15.85 2.50
C PRO A 134 5.04 17.16 1.93
N ARG A 135 4.93 18.16 2.79
CA ARG A 135 4.56 19.52 2.40
C ARG A 135 5.63 19.96 1.41
N LYS A 136 5.25 20.17 0.15
CA LYS A 136 6.11 20.94 -0.75
C LYS A 136 6.22 22.29 -0.07
N GLU A 137 7.33 22.56 0.59
CA GLU A 137 7.68 23.94 0.91
C GLU A 137 7.64 24.67 -0.43
N GLY A 138 6.69 25.60 -0.51
CA GLY A 138 6.47 26.37 -1.70
C GLY A 138 7.79 27.02 -2.11
N GLY A 139 8.42 26.47 -3.13
CA GLY A 139 9.42 27.20 -3.85
C GLY A 139 8.71 28.45 -4.37
N MET A 140 8.93 29.57 -3.70
CA MET A 140 8.79 30.87 -4.32
C MET A 140 9.74 30.87 -5.51
N PHE A 141 9.14 31.20 -6.65
CA PHE A 141 9.62 31.39 -8.03
C PHE A 141 9.49 30.19 -8.94
#